data_a83e45edde9e9ef3caf63525b73b3dfd
#
_entry.id   a83e45edde9e9ef3caf63525b73b3dfd
#
_cell.length_a   1.000
_cell.length_b   1.000
_cell.length_c   1.000
_cell.angle_alpha   90.00
_cell.angle_beta   90.00
_cell.angle_gamma   90.00
#
_symmetry.space_group_name_H-M   'P 1'
#
loop_
_entity.id
_entity.type
_entity.pdbx_description
1 polymer ?
#
loop_
_entity_poly.entity_id
_entity_poly.type
_entity_poly.pdbx_seq_one_letter_code
_entity_poly.pdbx_strand_id
1 'polypeptide(L)'
;MTTYFAHIPTIQFEGPDSKNPFAFKHYDPSARIGERAMADHLRFSVASWHTFCGTGADPFGVGTAVRPWRTPEERVDAAFEFFKKLGAGYYCFHDRDFAPEGATLAETHRTLEKVCRHALNRQQETGVKLLWGTANLFTHPRYMCGAATNPDPRVFAHAASQVKRMLEMTHMLGGENYVFWGGREGYDTLLNTDLKREQDHLAAFLHMAADYAREIGFRGQLLIEPKPKEPTKHQYDFDVATVIAFLKTYGLADRFKLNVEANHANLAGHSFHHEVALASAHGLLGSIDANRGDQLLGWDTDQFPTDVSEVVGVMLVILNQRGLAPGGLNFDAKVRRASTDLEDLFHAHIGGMDTFALALKIAHQIKQDGVLSGFIRERYGGYDDGIGRRIEDRNTDFKELEKYALDEGEPELRSGRQEKLENIVNHYLWRR
;
A
#
# COMPACT_ATOMS: atom_id res chain seq x y z
N MET A 1 -4.74 11.38 -31.60
CA MET A 1 -5.21 10.94 -30.26
C MET A 1 -6.01 12.08 -29.64
N THR A 2 -7.10 11.79 -28.98
CA THR A 2 -7.84 12.78 -28.19
C THR A 2 -6.97 13.17 -27.00
N THR A 3 -6.83 14.46 -26.71
CA THR A 3 -6.11 14.98 -25.56
C THR A 3 -7.14 15.35 -24.49
N TYR A 4 -7.05 14.73 -23.32
CA TYR A 4 -8.01 14.90 -22.22
C TYR A 4 -7.62 16.04 -21.27
N PHE A 5 -6.32 16.32 -21.16
CA PHE A 5 -5.74 17.32 -20.25
C PHE A 5 -4.97 18.41 -21.00
N ALA A 6 -5.50 18.87 -22.14
CA ALA A 6 -4.80 19.81 -23.05
C ALA A 6 -4.32 21.09 -22.36
N HIS A 7 -5.09 21.60 -21.38
CA HIS A 7 -4.79 22.82 -20.64
C HIS A 7 -3.83 22.62 -19.46
N ILE A 8 -3.53 21.36 -19.08
CA ILE A 8 -2.59 21.05 -18.00
C ILE A 8 -1.18 20.93 -18.57
N PRO A 9 -0.18 21.67 -18.04
CA PRO A 9 1.21 21.51 -18.44
C PRO A 9 1.78 20.17 -17.95
N THR A 10 2.97 19.80 -18.44
CA THR A 10 3.77 18.77 -17.82
C THR A 10 4.27 19.28 -16.47
N ILE A 11 4.02 18.52 -15.41
CA ILE A 11 4.40 18.89 -14.04
C ILE A 11 5.91 18.66 -13.86
N GLN A 12 6.61 19.68 -13.36
CA GLN A 12 8.06 19.65 -13.16
C GLN A 12 8.42 20.19 -11.78
N PHE A 13 9.59 19.86 -11.31
CA PHE A 13 10.15 20.43 -10.08
C PHE A 13 10.60 21.87 -10.35
N GLU A 14 10.11 22.80 -9.53
CA GLU A 14 10.49 24.23 -9.57
C GLU A 14 11.04 24.72 -8.23
N GLY A 15 11.03 23.88 -7.20
CA GLY A 15 11.52 24.23 -5.87
C GLY A 15 10.48 24.88 -4.94
N PRO A 16 10.80 24.99 -3.63
CA PRO A 16 9.84 25.36 -2.59
C PRO A 16 9.27 26.76 -2.74
N ASP A 17 9.97 27.68 -3.39
CA ASP A 17 9.54 29.08 -3.55
C ASP A 17 8.62 29.30 -4.76
N SER A 18 8.44 28.31 -5.61
CA SER A 18 7.60 28.43 -6.80
C SER A 18 6.13 28.72 -6.42
N LYS A 19 5.52 29.64 -7.15
CA LYS A 19 4.08 29.97 -7.04
C LYS A 19 3.21 29.25 -8.06
N ASN A 20 3.82 28.46 -8.95
CA ASN A 20 3.10 27.67 -9.94
C ASN A 20 2.35 26.51 -9.24
N PRO A 21 1.01 26.42 -9.30
CA PRO A 21 0.24 25.34 -8.71
C PRO A 21 0.43 24.00 -9.43
N PHE A 22 0.92 24.00 -10.68
CA PHE A 22 1.23 22.83 -11.48
C PHE A 22 2.73 22.52 -11.50
N ALA A 23 3.40 22.64 -10.33
CA ALA A 23 4.81 22.30 -10.19
C ALA A 23 5.05 21.62 -8.85
N PHE A 24 6.01 20.69 -8.83
CA PHE A 24 6.50 20.12 -7.57
C PHE A 24 7.38 21.14 -6.81
N LYS A 25 7.19 21.15 -5.50
CA LYS A 25 7.98 21.99 -4.58
C LYS A 25 9.10 21.17 -3.93
N HIS A 26 8.90 19.87 -3.76
CA HIS A 26 9.83 19.00 -3.05
C HIS A 26 10.21 17.75 -3.85
N TYR A 27 9.36 17.26 -4.74
CA TYR A 27 9.64 16.10 -5.57
C TYR A 27 10.47 16.48 -6.80
N ASP A 28 11.77 16.18 -6.71
CA ASP A 28 12.68 16.19 -7.85
C ASP A 28 13.09 14.75 -8.13
N PRO A 29 12.57 14.11 -9.19
CA PRO A 29 12.81 12.70 -9.46
C PRO A 29 14.29 12.36 -9.63
N SER A 30 15.11 13.33 -10.07
CA SER A 30 16.54 13.17 -10.33
C SER A 30 17.43 13.47 -9.12
N ALA A 31 16.91 14.14 -8.10
CA ALA A 31 17.69 14.49 -6.91
C ALA A 31 18.21 13.25 -6.20
N ARG A 32 19.49 13.30 -5.81
CA ARG A 32 20.15 12.20 -5.11
C ARG A 32 19.80 12.22 -3.62
N ILE A 33 19.28 11.12 -3.13
CA ILE A 33 19.06 10.87 -1.69
C ILE A 33 19.94 9.67 -1.33
N GLY A 34 21.10 9.96 -0.75
CA GLY A 34 22.17 8.96 -0.64
C GLY A 34 22.66 8.49 -2.01
N GLU A 35 22.65 7.17 -2.21
CA GLU A 35 23.16 6.57 -3.45
C GLU A 35 22.12 6.45 -4.58
N ARG A 36 20.85 6.73 -4.32
CA ARG A 36 19.74 6.54 -5.27
C ARG A 36 19.08 7.86 -5.65
N ALA A 37 18.42 7.88 -6.80
CA ALA A 37 17.55 8.97 -7.16
C ALA A 37 16.29 8.97 -6.29
N MET A 38 15.68 10.13 -6.08
CA MET A 38 14.44 10.25 -5.31
C MET A 38 13.31 9.40 -5.90
N ALA A 39 13.20 9.34 -7.23
CA ALA A 39 12.24 8.49 -7.92
C ALA A 39 12.41 7.00 -7.60
N ASP A 40 13.67 6.53 -7.42
CA ASP A 40 13.94 5.13 -7.08
C ASP A 40 13.56 4.77 -5.63
N HIS A 41 13.57 5.75 -4.73
CA HIS A 41 13.09 5.58 -3.36
C HIS A 41 11.57 5.54 -3.28
N LEU A 42 10.90 6.46 -3.99
CA LEU A 42 9.47 6.72 -3.84
C LEU A 42 8.60 5.86 -4.75
N ARG A 43 9.05 5.56 -5.99
CA ARG A 43 8.36 4.67 -6.92
C ARG A 43 6.85 4.93 -6.97
N PHE A 44 6.46 6.20 -7.19
CA PHE A 44 5.07 6.63 -7.16
C PHE A 44 4.21 5.97 -8.23
N SER A 45 3.05 5.50 -7.81
CA SER A 45 2.02 4.89 -8.62
C SER A 45 0.67 5.58 -8.46
N VAL A 46 -0.11 5.60 -9.53
CA VAL A 46 -1.48 6.15 -9.55
C VAL A 46 -2.49 5.03 -9.59
N ALA A 47 -3.47 5.08 -8.70
CA ALA A 47 -4.60 4.15 -8.64
C ALA A 47 -5.65 4.45 -9.73
N SER A 48 -5.94 3.47 -10.59
CA SER A 48 -6.90 3.67 -11.69
C SER A 48 -8.34 3.82 -11.19
N TRP A 49 -8.74 3.08 -10.16
CA TRP A 49 -10.12 3.06 -9.65
C TRP A 49 -10.57 4.40 -9.10
N HIS A 50 -9.76 5.08 -8.32
CA HIS A 50 -10.10 6.39 -7.77
C HIS A 50 -9.94 7.52 -8.79
N THR A 51 -8.85 7.50 -9.55
CA THR A 51 -8.50 8.61 -10.44
C THR A 51 -9.36 8.63 -11.71
N PHE A 52 -9.55 7.47 -12.35
CA PHE A 52 -10.21 7.40 -13.67
C PHE A 52 -11.58 6.77 -13.65
N CYS A 53 -11.92 5.95 -12.64
CA CYS A 53 -13.23 5.34 -12.45
C CYS A 53 -14.05 6.01 -11.35
N GLY A 54 -13.40 6.78 -10.46
CA GLY A 54 -14.05 7.45 -9.35
C GLY A 54 -15.13 8.41 -9.80
N THR A 55 -16.33 8.24 -9.25
CA THR A 55 -17.51 9.07 -9.57
C THR A 55 -17.71 10.21 -8.58
N GLY A 56 -16.96 10.26 -7.48
CA GLY A 56 -17.19 11.17 -6.37
C GLY A 56 -18.41 10.78 -5.52
N ALA A 57 -18.93 9.55 -5.65
CA ALA A 57 -19.97 9.03 -4.78
C ALA A 57 -19.43 8.75 -3.38
N ASP A 58 -20.29 8.87 -2.39
CA ASP A 58 -20.07 8.46 -1.01
C ASP A 58 -21.28 7.64 -0.51
N PRO A 59 -21.26 7.08 0.72
CA PRO A 59 -22.39 6.31 1.23
C PRO A 59 -23.72 7.08 1.32
N PHE A 60 -23.69 8.41 1.19
CA PHE A 60 -24.84 9.30 1.39
C PHE A 60 -25.31 9.98 0.10
N GLY A 61 -24.60 9.83 -1.02
CA GLY A 61 -25.02 10.49 -2.24
C GLY A 61 -24.34 9.98 -3.52
N VAL A 62 -25.04 10.24 -4.63
CA VAL A 62 -24.55 9.92 -5.98
C VAL A 62 -23.31 10.72 -6.33
N GLY A 63 -22.59 10.27 -7.32
CA GLY A 63 -21.34 10.88 -7.74
C GLY A 63 -21.50 12.31 -8.29
N THR A 64 -20.47 13.12 -8.06
CA THR A 64 -20.36 14.51 -8.54
C THR A 64 -19.32 14.65 -9.65
N ALA A 65 -18.40 13.71 -9.78
CA ALA A 65 -17.34 13.78 -10.77
C ALA A 65 -17.83 13.41 -12.18
N VAL A 66 -17.47 14.22 -13.17
CA VAL A 66 -17.70 13.95 -14.59
C VAL A 66 -16.37 13.61 -15.25
N ARG A 67 -16.31 12.45 -15.89
CA ARG A 67 -15.13 12.00 -16.63
C ARG A 67 -15.45 12.03 -18.13
N PRO A 68 -14.56 12.61 -18.98
CA PRO A 68 -14.82 12.77 -20.41
C PRO A 68 -14.67 11.50 -21.24
N TRP A 69 -13.91 10.51 -20.74
CA TRP A 69 -13.72 9.21 -21.41
C TRP A 69 -14.95 8.33 -21.29
N ARG A 70 -15.33 7.64 -22.38
CA ARG A 70 -16.56 6.85 -22.50
C ARG A 70 -16.31 5.35 -22.64
N THR A 71 -15.17 4.98 -23.22
CA THR A 71 -14.81 3.58 -23.45
C THR A 71 -13.65 3.16 -22.55
N PRO A 72 -13.44 1.86 -22.31
CA PRO A 72 -12.27 1.36 -21.62
C PRO A 72 -10.94 1.83 -22.23
N GLU A 73 -10.84 1.83 -23.55
CA GLU A 73 -9.64 2.27 -24.27
C GLU A 73 -9.40 3.77 -24.10
N GLU A 74 -10.44 4.61 -24.19
CA GLU A 74 -10.33 6.06 -23.91
C GLU A 74 -9.89 6.32 -22.47
N ARG A 75 -10.36 5.51 -21.50
CA ARG A 75 -9.92 5.60 -20.10
C ARG A 75 -8.44 5.31 -19.95
N VAL A 76 -7.96 4.26 -20.61
CA VAL A 76 -6.52 3.92 -20.63
C VAL A 76 -5.72 5.05 -21.29
N ASP A 77 -6.20 5.61 -22.40
CA ASP A 77 -5.53 6.73 -23.08
C ASP A 77 -5.42 7.96 -22.17
N ALA A 78 -6.52 8.33 -21.50
CA ALA A 78 -6.54 9.43 -20.53
C ALA A 78 -5.59 9.16 -19.35
N ALA A 79 -5.57 7.91 -18.83
CA ALA A 79 -4.70 7.53 -17.74
C ALA A 79 -3.21 7.68 -18.09
N PHE A 80 -2.80 7.21 -19.25
CA PHE A 80 -1.40 7.32 -19.68
C PHE A 80 -1.00 8.75 -20.04
N GLU A 81 -1.92 9.58 -20.55
CA GLU A 81 -1.68 11.04 -20.69
C GLU A 81 -1.44 11.68 -19.31
N PHE A 82 -2.29 11.34 -18.33
CA PHE A 82 -2.17 11.81 -16.95
C PHE A 82 -0.83 11.42 -16.33
N PHE A 83 -0.47 10.12 -16.36
CA PHE A 83 0.78 9.61 -15.78
C PHE A 83 2.00 10.33 -16.36
N LYS A 84 2.02 10.51 -17.68
CA LYS A 84 3.11 11.20 -18.36
C LYS A 84 3.20 12.68 -17.97
N LYS A 85 2.06 13.38 -17.92
CA LYS A 85 2.03 14.80 -17.50
C LYS A 85 2.42 14.99 -16.04
N LEU A 86 1.96 14.09 -15.17
CA LEU A 86 2.30 14.10 -13.74
C LEU A 86 3.76 13.69 -13.48
N GLY A 87 4.37 12.88 -14.35
CA GLY A 87 5.67 12.29 -14.11
C GLY A 87 5.64 11.08 -13.17
N ALA A 88 4.49 10.41 -13.03
CA ALA A 88 4.38 9.15 -12.28
C ALA A 88 4.99 8.00 -13.10
N GLY A 89 5.88 7.22 -12.47
CA GLY A 89 6.56 6.10 -13.13
C GLY A 89 5.72 4.82 -13.21
N TYR A 90 4.68 4.72 -12.37
CA TYR A 90 3.90 3.50 -12.20
C TYR A 90 2.40 3.78 -12.10
N TYR A 91 1.60 2.71 -12.33
CA TYR A 91 0.16 2.69 -12.10
C TYR A 91 -0.27 1.35 -11.51
N CYS A 92 -1.48 1.34 -10.93
CA CYS A 92 -2.16 0.15 -10.42
C CYS A 92 -3.60 0.10 -10.94
N PHE A 93 -4.17 -1.12 -11.07
CA PHE A 93 -5.54 -1.27 -11.51
C PHE A 93 -6.19 -2.59 -11.05
N HIS A 94 -7.51 -2.57 -10.91
CA HIS A 94 -8.33 -3.76 -10.85
C HIS A 94 -8.80 -4.15 -12.26
N ASP A 95 -9.08 -5.42 -12.49
CA ASP A 95 -9.62 -5.88 -13.76
C ASP A 95 -10.87 -5.08 -14.20
N ARG A 96 -11.72 -4.68 -13.26
CA ARG A 96 -12.96 -3.92 -13.53
C ARG A 96 -12.73 -2.44 -13.82
N ASP A 97 -11.58 -1.90 -13.48
CA ASP A 97 -11.19 -0.54 -13.87
C ASP A 97 -10.91 -0.47 -15.37
N PHE A 98 -10.37 -1.54 -15.93
CA PHE A 98 -10.03 -1.63 -17.35
C PHE A 98 -11.19 -2.15 -18.19
N ALA A 99 -11.88 -3.20 -17.75
CA ALA A 99 -12.94 -3.80 -18.55
C ALA A 99 -14.19 -4.11 -17.70
N PRO A 100 -15.40 -3.73 -18.18
CA PRO A 100 -16.64 -4.13 -17.54
C PRO A 100 -16.82 -5.65 -17.61
N GLU A 101 -17.66 -6.18 -16.74
CA GLU A 101 -18.08 -7.57 -16.83
C GLU A 101 -19.01 -7.78 -18.04
N GLY A 102 -18.73 -8.82 -18.84
CA GLY A 102 -19.56 -9.21 -19.99
C GLY A 102 -20.67 -10.17 -19.56
N ALA A 103 -21.50 -10.57 -20.51
CA ALA A 103 -22.59 -11.51 -20.30
C ALA A 103 -22.10 -12.92 -19.88
N THR A 104 -20.87 -13.26 -20.22
CA THR A 104 -20.22 -14.51 -19.83
C THR A 104 -18.81 -14.27 -19.33
N LEU A 105 -18.28 -15.19 -18.48
CA LEU A 105 -16.91 -15.13 -18.01
C LEU A 105 -15.89 -15.13 -19.18
N ALA A 106 -16.16 -15.88 -20.23
CA ALA A 106 -15.32 -15.92 -21.43
C ALA A 106 -15.31 -14.58 -22.18
N GLU A 107 -16.43 -13.86 -22.26
CA GLU A 107 -16.51 -12.53 -22.84
C GLU A 107 -15.74 -11.52 -21.97
N THR A 108 -15.94 -11.58 -20.67
CA THR A 108 -15.21 -10.75 -19.68
C THR A 108 -13.71 -10.89 -19.85
N HIS A 109 -13.20 -12.12 -19.96
CA HIS A 109 -11.78 -12.41 -20.15
C HIS A 109 -11.24 -11.86 -21.49
N ARG A 110 -12.00 -11.99 -22.57
CA ARG A 110 -11.58 -11.43 -23.89
C ARG A 110 -11.53 -9.92 -23.88
N THR A 111 -12.53 -9.27 -23.26
CA THR A 111 -12.57 -7.81 -23.17
C THR A 111 -11.41 -7.28 -22.33
N LEU A 112 -11.15 -7.89 -21.18
CA LEU A 112 -10.02 -7.53 -20.33
C LEU A 112 -8.69 -7.66 -21.08
N GLU A 113 -8.47 -8.80 -21.76
CA GLU A 113 -7.25 -9.00 -22.55
C GLU A 113 -7.06 -7.93 -23.62
N LYS A 114 -8.12 -7.59 -24.36
CA LYS A 114 -8.07 -6.55 -25.39
C LYS A 114 -7.62 -5.21 -24.82
N VAL A 115 -8.20 -4.80 -23.69
CA VAL A 115 -7.85 -3.51 -23.04
C VAL A 115 -6.45 -3.56 -22.44
N CYS A 116 -6.05 -4.69 -21.84
CA CYS A 116 -4.67 -4.86 -21.34
C CYS A 116 -3.63 -4.79 -22.48
N ARG A 117 -3.92 -5.35 -23.66
CA ARG A 117 -3.04 -5.19 -24.84
C ARG A 117 -2.95 -3.73 -25.30
N HIS A 118 -4.05 -2.98 -25.21
CA HIS A 118 -4.01 -1.54 -25.47
C HIS A 118 -3.13 -0.81 -24.44
N ALA A 119 -3.26 -1.13 -23.17
CA ALA A 119 -2.41 -0.58 -22.11
C ALA A 119 -0.92 -0.92 -22.31
N LEU A 120 -0.61 -2.15 -22.75
CA LEU A 120 0.77 -2.55 -23.08
C LEU A 120 1.40 -1.64 -24.16
N ASN A 121 0.63 -1.29 -25.20
CA ASN A 121 1.11 -0.35 -26.22
C ASN A 121 1.39 1.04 -25.59
N ARG A 122 0.52 1.51 -24.68
CA ARG A 122 0.73 2.77 -23.97
C ARG A 122 1.95 2.73 -23.04
N GLN A 123 2.21 1.61 -22.37
CA GLN A 123 3.45 1.42 -21.60
C GLN A 123 4.69 1.59 -22.49
N GLN A 124 4.69 0.97 -23.67
CA GLN A 124 5.81 1.06 -24.62
C GLN A 124 6.04 2.49 -25.13
N GLU A 125 4.97 3.25 -25.34
CA GLU A 125 5.04 4.64 -25.83
C GLU A 125 5.49 5.64 -24.74
N THR A 126 5.14 5.38 -23.48
CA THR A 126 5.32 6.33 -22.38
C THR A 126 6.45 5.98 -21.43
N GLY A 127 6.83 4.70 -21.36
CA GLY A 127 7.77 4.17 -20.38
C GLY A 127 7.17 3.96 -18.97
N VAL A 128 5.89 4.30 -18.76
CA VAL A 128 5.18 4.05 -17.49
C VAL A 128 4.93 2.56 -17.31
N LYS A 129 5.13 2.03 -16.11
CA LYS A 129 5.11 0.59 -15.81
C LYS A 129 3.95 0.24 -14.88
N LEU A 130 3.54 -1.02 -14.91
CA LEU A 130 2.59 -1.56 -13.95
C LEU A 130 3.30 -1.87 -12.62
N LEU A 131 2.87 -1.23 -11.52
CA LEU A 131 3.35 -1.58 -10.19
C LEU A 131 2.69 -2.88 -9.72
N TRP A 132 1.36 -2.92 -9.74
CA TRP A 132 0.59 -4.12 -9.47
C TRP A 132 -0.81 -4.12 -10.13
N GLY A 133 -1.28 -5.31 -10.40
CA GLY A 133 -2.66 -5.57 -10.79
C GLY A 133 -3.39 -6.39 -9.73
N THR A 134 -4.71 -6.37 -9.73
CA THR A 134 -5.55 -7.16 -8.84
C THR A 134 -6.92 -7.45 -9.45
N ALA A 135 -7.63 -8.44 -8.91
CA ALA A 135 -9.01 -8.77 -9.28
C ALA A 135 -10.00 -8.11 -8.31
N ASN A 136 -11.04 -7.47 -8.84
CA ASN A 136 -12.15 -6.96 -8.05
C ASN A 136 -13.07 -8.11 -7.64
N LEU A 137 -12.85 -8.66 -6.44
CA LEU A 137 -13.60 -9.77 -5.86
C LEU A 137 -14.63 -9.32 -4.81
N PHE A 138 -15.13 -8.07 -4.91
CA PHE A 138 -15.97 -7.48 -3.86
C PHE A 138 -17.17 -6.70 -4.38
N THR A 139 -17.09 -6.06 -5.53
CA THR A 139 -18.17 -5.16 -6.03
C THR A 139 -19.39 -5.94 -6.51
N HIS A 140 -19.20 -7.04 -7.24
CA HIS A 140 -20.31 -7.80 -7.81
C HIS A 140 -21.13 -8.51 -6.71
N PRO A 141 -22.47 -8.54 -6.77
CA PRO A 141 -23.32 -9.19 -5.76
C PRO A 141 -23.00 -10.65 -5.43
N ARG A 142 -22.39 -11.41 -6.37
CA ARG A 142 -21.94 -12.79 -6.10
C ARG A 142 -20.97 -12.89 -4.93
N TYR A 143 -20.21 -11.84 -4.67
CA TYR A 143 -19.21 -11.77 -3.60
C TYR A 143 -19.74 -11.22 -2.28
N MET A 144 -21.06 -11.07 -2.13
CA MET A 144 -21.67 -10.50 -0.91
C MET A 144 -21.31 -11.24 0.38
N CYS A 145 -20.95 -12.53 0.28
CA CYS A 145 -20.51 -13.37 1.40
C CYS A 145 -19.04 -13.85 1.23
N GLY A 146 -18.18 -12.99 0.70
CA GLY A 146 -16.80 -13.34 0.37
C GLY A 146 -16.63 -13.92 -1.03
N ALA A 147 -15.39 -14.09 -1.43
CA ALA A 147 -14.98 -14.75 -2.68
C ALA A 147 -14.30 -16.09 -2.36
N ALA A 148 -13.10 -16.06 -1.78
CA ALA A 148 -12.38 -17.26 -1.34
C ALA A 148 -13.02 -17.90 -0.09
N THR A 149 -13.64 -17.12 0.78
CA THR A 149 -14.34 -17.58 1.98
C THR A 149 -15.82 -17.90 1.73
N ASN A 150 -16.33 -17.69 0.51
CA ASN A 150 -17.74 -17.84 0.20
C ASN A 150 -18.23 -19.27 0.49
N PRO A 151 -19.41 -19.44 1.12
CA PRO A 151 -20.00 -20.76 1.39
C PRO A 151 -20.44 -21.52 0.12
N ASP A 152 -20.55 -20.85 -1.03
CA ASP A 152 -20.85 -21.47 -2.32
C ASP A 152 -19.56 -21.74 -3.11
N PRO A 153 -19.18 -23.02 -3.33
CA PRO A 153 -17.97 -23.37 -4.07
C PRO A 153 -17.98 -22.88 -5.54
N ARG A 154 -19.15 -22.57 -6.11
CA ARG A 154 -19.23 -21.98 -7.45
C ARG A 154 -18.72 -20.54 -7.46
N VAL A 155 -18.94 -19.79 -6.38
CA VAL A 155 -18.38 -18.44 -6.22
C VAL A 155 -16.88 -18.49 -6.03
N PHE A 156 -16.38 -19.41 -5.21
CA PHE A 156 -14.94 -19.68 -5.08
C PHE A 156 -14.29 -19.97 -6.44
N ALA A 157 -14.88 -20.87 -7.22
CA ALA A 157 -14.37 -21.24 -8.56
C ALA A 157 -14.39 -20.04 -9.52
N HIS A 158 -15.43 -19.20 -9.47
CA HIS A 158 -15.51 -17.99 -10.28
C HIS A 158 -14.41 -16.98 -9.88
N ALA A 159 -14.21 -16.76 -8.59
CA ALA A 159 -13.15 -15.91 -8.05
C ALA A 159 -11.75 -16.42 -8.47
N ALA A 160 -11.51 -17.73 -8.36
CA ALA A 160 -10.27 -18.34 -8.78
C ALA A 160 -10.00 -18.14 -10.29
N SER A 161 -11.03 -18.24 -11.13
CA SER A 161 -10.91 -17.97 -12.57
C SER A 161 -10.58 -16.48 -12.84
N GLN A 162 -11.16 -15.56 -12.07
CA GLN A 162 -10.91 -14.13 -12.19
C GLN A 162 -9.47 -13.77 -11.77
N VAL A 163 -9.01 -14.31 -10.62
CA VAL A 163 -7.63 -14.14 -10.15
C VAL A 163 -6.62 -14.74 -11.13
N LYS A 164 -6.89 -15.97 -11.61
CA LYS A 164 -6.06 -16.62 -12.63
C LYS A 164 -5.86 -15.70 -13.83
N ARG A 165 -6.96 -15.18 -14.38
CA ARG A 165 -6.90 -14.28 -15.53
C ARG A 165 -6.15 -12.99 -15.23
N MET A 166 -6.35 -12.43 -14.04
CA MET A 166 -5.70 -11.19 -13.67
C MET A 166 -4.19 -11.37 -13.39
N LEU A 167 -3.76 -12.52 -12.88
CA LEU A 167 -2.34 -12.90 -12.80
C LEU A 167 -1.70 -12.97 -14.20
N GLU A 168 -2.38 -13.58 -15.19
CA GLU A 168 -1.91 -13.61 -16.57
C GLU A 168 -1.76 -12.21 -17.17
N MET A 169 -2.75 -11.32 -16.94
CA MET A 169 -2.70 -9.94 -17.43
C MET A 169 -1.61 -9.13 -16.74
N THR A 170 -1.45 -9.29 -15.42
CA THR A 170 -0.37 -8.64 -14.66
C THR A 170 1.00 -9.08 -15.16
N HIS A 171 1.17 -10.37 -15.42
CA HIS A 171 2.39 -10.92 -15.99
C HIS A 171 2.67 -10.38 -17.41
N MET A 172 1.65 -10.37 -18.27
CA MET A 172 1.75 -9.83 -19.64
C MET A 172 2.14 -8.34 -19.65
N LEU A 173 1.64 -7.54 -18.71
CA LEU A 173 1.95 -6.13 -18.55
C LEU A 173 3.29 -5.87 -17.84
N GLY A 174 4.03 -6.92 -17.46
CA GLY A 174 5.28 -6.78 -16.73
C GLY A 174 5.11 -6.21 -15.32
N GLY A 175 3.97 -6.49 -14.69
CA GLY A 175 3.68 -6.04 -13.33
C GLY A 175 4.72 -6.57 -12.32
N GLU A 176 5.15 -5.70 -11.45
CA GLU A 176 6.19 -6.01 -10.46
C GLU A 176 5.62 -6.67 -9.20
N ASN A 177 4.30 -6.53 -8.98
CA ASN A 177 3.58 -7.13 -7.86
C ASN A 177 2.16 -7.52 -8.27
N TYR A 178 1.48 -8.31 -7.41
CA TYR A 178 0.06 -8.60 -7.45
C TYR A 178 -0.51 -8.46 -6.04
N VAL A 179 -1.59 -7.68 -5.87
CA VAL A 179 -2.22 -7.44 -4.57
C VAL A 179 -3.46 -8.31 -4.41
N PHE A 180 -3.65 -8.85 -3.20
CA PHE A 180 -4.88 -9.48 -2.72
C PHE A 180 -5.46 -8.59 -1.62
N TRP A 181 -6.52 -7.86 -1.95
CA TRP A 181 -7.35 -7.18 -0.99
C TRP A 181 -8.59 -8.00 -0.70
N GLY A 182 -8.75 -8.36 0.57
CA GLY A 182 -9.81 -9.27 1.03
C GLY A 182 -11.18 -8.63 1.18
N GLY A 183 -11.50 -7.58 0.47
CA GLY A 183 -12.69 -6.70 0.53
C GLY A 183 -13.97 -7.23 1.20
N ARG A 184 -14.32 -8.50 0.98
CA ARG A 184 -15.46 -9.17 1.62
C ARG A 184 -15.09 -10.49 2.29
N GLU A 185 -13.80 -10.78 2.43
CA GLU A 185 -13.31 -11.96 3.15
C GLU A 185 -13.41 -11.71 4.66
N GLY A 186 -14.54 -12.08 5.23
CA GLY A 186 -14.86 -11.80 6.61
C GLY A 186 -16.33 -12.11 6.93
N TYR A 187 -16.85 -11.60 8.03
CA TYR A 187 -18.21 -11.90 8.48
C TYR A 187 -18.89 -10.72 9.17
N ASP A 188 -20.22 -10.70 9.11
CA ASP A 188 -21.07 -9.75 9.83
C ASP A 188 -21.62 -10.34 11.15
N THR A 189 -21.80 -11.67 11.19
CA THR A 189 -22.32 -12.40 12.36
C THR A 189 -21.69 -13.78 12.48
N LEU A 190 -21.44 -14.22 13.71
CA LEU A 190 -20.97 -15.58 14.00
C LEU A 190 -22.08 -16.64 13.99
N LEU A 191 -23.34 -16.25 13.81
CA LEU A 191 -24.47 -17.17 13.86
C LEU A 191 -24.54 -18.14 12.68
N ASN A 192 -23.89 -17.78 11.56
CA ASN A 192 -23.87 -18.56 10.33
C ASN A 192 -22.47 -18.75 9.73
N THR A 193 -21.41 -18.43 10.51
CA THR A 193 -20.02 -18.45 10.04
C THR A 193 -19.23 -19.58 10.66
N ASP A 194 -18.61 -20.40 9.86
CA ASP A 194 -17.59 -21.37 10.28
C ASP A 194 -16.18 -20.77 10.05
N LEU A 195 -15.71 -20.04 11.06
CA LEU A 195 -14.45 -19.27 11.00
C LEU A 195 -13.26 -20.12 10.53
N LYS A 196 -13.16 -21.35 11.05
CA LYS A 196 -12.01 -22.20 10.72
C LYS A 196 -12.04 -22.65 9.26
N ARG A 197 -13.22 -23.04 8.78
CA ARG A 197 -13.42 -23.47 7.39
C ARG A 197 -13.17 -22.32 6.42
N GLU A 198 -13.66 -21.13 6.71
CA GLU A 198 -13.47 -19.96 5.85
C GLU A 198 -11.99 -19.58 5.75
N GLN A 199 -11.25 -19.58 6.88
CA GLN A 199 -9.80 -19.34 6.88
C GLN A 199 -9.04 -20.44 6.14
N ASP A 200 -9.44 -21.71 6.26
CA ASP A 200 -8.86 -22.83 5.50
C ASP A 200 -9.07 -22.66 3.99
N HIS A 201 -10.27 -22.21 3.58
CA HIS A 201 -10.58 -21.92 2.18
C HIS A 201 -9.73 -20.74 1.66
N LEU A 202 -9.61 -19.64 2.43
CA LEU A 202 -8.76 -18.51 2.07
C LEU A 202 -7.30 -18.96 1.88
N ALA A 203 -6.78 -19.74 2.82
CA ALA A 203 -5.42 -20.27 2.72
C ALA A 203 -5.23 -21.17 1.48
N ALA A 204 -6.18 -22.06 1.20
CA ALA A 204 -6.16 -22.90 0.02
C ALA A 204 -6.17 -22.08 -1.28
N PHE A 205 -7.00 -21.01 -1.32
CA PHE A 205 -7.05 -20.07 -2.44
C PHE A 205 -5.71 -19.39 -2.69
N LEU A 206 -5.08 -18.88 -1.64
CA LEU A 206 -3.79 -18.19 -1.71
C LEU A 206 -2.66 -19.16 -2.13
N HIS A 207 -2.67 -20.41 -1.64
CA HIS A 207 -1.74 -21.43 -2.12
C HIS A 207 -1.88 -21.69 -3.61
N MET A 208 -3.11 -21.89 -4.09
CA MET A 208 -3.37 -22.09 -5.53
C MET A 208 -2.95 -20.88 -6.37
N ALA A 209 -3.24 -19.67 -5.91
CA ALA A 209 -2.84 -18.43 -6.60
C ALA A 209 -1.32 -18.32 -6.71
N ALA A 210 -0.59 -18.60 -5.62
CA ALA A 210 0.86 -18.54 -5.59
C ALA A 210 1.51 -19.67 -6.42
N ASP A 211 0.90 -20.86 -6.47
CA ASP A 211 1.36 -21.96 -7.33
C ASP A 211 1.17 -21.60 -8.80
N TYR A 212 0.00 -21.06 -9.16
CA TYR A 212 -0.29 -20.64 -10.52
C TYR A 212 0.60 -19.46 -10.97
N ALA A 213 0.83 -18.47 -10.11
CA ALA A 213 1.76 -17.38 -10.41
C ALA A 213 3.16 -17.91 -10.78
N ARG A 214 3.66 -18.90 -10.04
CA ARG A 214 4.93 -19.59 -10.34
C ARG A 214 4.88 -20.37 -11.66
N GLU A 215 3.77 -21.09 -11.91
CA GLU A 215 3.57 -21.86 -13.14
C GLU A 215 3.66 -21.00 -14.40
N ILE A 216 3.02 -19.82 -14.39
CA ILE A 216 3.08 -18.88 -15.53
C ILE A 216 4.40 -18.07 -15.60
N GLY A 217 5.33 -18.28 -14.67
CA GLY A 217 6.61 -17.56 -14.63
C GLY A 217 6.50 -16.13 -14.09
N PHE A 218 5.43 -15.77 -13.39
CA PHE A 218 5.34 -14.48 -12.70
C PHE A 218 6.37 -14.41 -11.57
N ARG A 219 7.24 -13.40 -11.61
CA ARG A 219 8.36 -13.23 -10.66
C ARG A 219 8.15 -12.07 -9.69
N GLY A 220 7.02 -11.36 -9.82
CA GLY A 220 6.66 -10.26 -8.93
C GLY A 220 6.29 -10.76 -7.53
N GLN A 221 6.19 -9.84 -6.58
CA GLN A 221 5.69 -10.15 -5.24
C GLN A 221 4.18 -10.39 -5.26
N LEU A 222 3.73 -11.34 -4.43
CA LEU A 222 2.32 -11.48 -4.06
C LEU A 222 2.12 -10.76 -2.73
N LEU A 223 1.17 -9.85 -2.68
CA LEU A 223 0.95 -8.96 -1.55
C LEU A 223 -0.46 -9.16 -0.98
N ILE A 224 -0.58 -9.20 0.35
CA ILE A 224 -1.87 -9.10 1.05
C ILE A 224 -2.00 -7.69 1.60
N GLU A 225 -3.17 -7.11 1.43
CA GLU A 225 -3.50 -5.78 1.93
C GLU A 225 -4.47 -5.88 3.09
N PRO A 226 -4.01 -5.62 4.33
CA PRO A 226 -4.84 -5.69 5.52
C PRO A 226 -5.89 -4.60 5.56
N LYS A 227 -7.11 -4.95 6.01
CA LYS A 227 -8.18 -4.02 6.35
C LYS A 227 -9.06 -4.61 7.45
N PRO A 228 -9.40 -3.86 8.53
CA PRO A 228 -10.09 -4.45 9.68
C PRO A 228 -11.57 -4.70 9.44
N LYS A 229 -12.21 -3.86 8.65
CA LYS A 229 -13.67 -3.79 8.45
C LYS A 229 -13.98 -2.98 7.20
N GLU A 230 -15.28 -2.95 6.81
CA GLU A 230 -15.77 -2.20 5.65
C GLU A 230 -15.25 -2.78 4.32
N PRO A 231 -16.14 -3.50 3.59
CA PRO A 231 -17.60 -3.57 3.81
C PRO A 231 -18.08 -4.58 4.84
N THR A 232 -17.33 -5.58 5.27
CA THR A 232 -17.75 -6.50 6.32
C THR A 232 -17.49 -5.92 7.71
N LYS A 233 -18.18 -6.45 8.71
CA LYS A 233 -17.98 -6.01 10.10
C LYS A 233 -16.62 -6.43 10.65
N HIS A 234 -16.15 -7.63 10.28
CA HIS A 234 -14.87 -8.20 10.66
C HIS A 234 -14.22 -8.85 9.44
N GLN A 235 -13.10 -8.29 8.95
CA GLN A 235 -12.29 -8.92 7.93
C GLN A 235 -11.25 -9.86 8.55
N TYR A 236 -10.90 -10.95 7.83
CA TYR A 236 -9.91 -11.92 8.31
C TYR A 236 -8.48 -11.37 8.26
N ASP A 237 -8.21 -10.44 7.39
CA ASP A 237 -6.93 -9.73 7.23
C ASP A 237 -6.90 -8.39 7.99
N PHE A 238 -7.38 -8.42 9.24
CA PHE A 238 -7.69 -7.25 10.08
C PHE A 238 -6.59 -6.19 10.15
N ASP A 239 -5.33 -6.59 10.38
CA ASP A 239 -4.15 -5.76 10.51
C ASP A 239 -2.88 -6.55 10.16
N VAL A 240 -1.73 -5.88 10.17
CA VAL A 240 -0.43 -6.51 9.88
C VAL A 240 -0.15 -7.69 10.81
N ALA A 241 -0.42 -7.57 12.12
CA ALA A 241 -0.17 -8.64 13.08
C ALA A 241 -1.02 -9.88 12.78
N THR A 242 -2.30 -9.68 12.46
CA THR A 242 -3.24 -10.75 12.10
C THR A 242 -2.81 -11.46 10.81
N VAL A 243 -2.42 -10.69 9.79
CA VAL A 243 -1.93 -11.29 8.52
C VAL A 243 -0.62 -12.05 8.73
N ILE A 244 0.32 -11.54 9.53
CA ILE A 244 1.54 -12.27 9.89
C ILE A 244 1.21 -13.61 10.57
N ALA A 245 0.26 -13.60 11.51
CA ALA A 245 -0.18 -14.82 12.20
C ALA A 245 -0.83 -15.81 11.22
N PHE A 246 -1.70 -15.35 10.33
CA PHE A 246 -2.33 -16.14 9.28
C PHE A 246 -1.27 -16.77 8.34
N LEU A 247 -0.38 -15.96 7.79
CA LEU A 247 0.67 -16.43 6.89
C LEU A 247 1.57 -17.50 7.54
N LYS A 248 1.94 -17.32 8.80
CA LYS A 248 2.74 -18.32 9.55
C LYS A 248 1.94 -19.60 9.81
N THR A 249 0.67 -19.47 10.21
CA THR A 249 -0.21 -20.62 10.51
C THR A 249 -0.38 -21.53 9.30
N TYR A 250 -0.52 -20.94 8.11
CA TYR A 250 -0.80 -21.69 6.88
C TYR A 250 0.43 -21.90 5.98
N GLY A 251 1.65 -21.59 6.46
CA GLY A 251 2.88 -21.81 5.69
C GLY A 251 3.00 -20.97 4.43
N LEU A 252 2.52 -19.73 4.47
CA LEU A 252 2.50 -18.78 3.36
C LEU A 252 3.52 -17.64 3.51
N ALA A 253 4.20 -17.53 4.65
CA ALA A 253 5.07 -16.38 4.97
C ALA A 253 6.24 -16.18 4.00
N ASP A 254 6.72 -17.26 3.36
CA ASP A 254 7.78 -17.18 2.35
C ASP A 254 7.27 -16.83 0.94
N ARG A 255 5.96 -16.77 0.75
CA ARG A 255 5.31 -16.60 -0.55
C ARG A 255 4.62 -15.26 -0.72
N PHE A 256 4.27 -14.62 0.39
CA PHE A 256 3.54 -13.36 0.43
C PHE A 256 4.27 -12.31 1.25
N LYS A 257 4.06 -11.06 0.89
CA LYS A 257 4.36 -9.89 1.69
C LYS A 257 3.10 -9.06 1.90
N LEU A 258 3.24 -7.85 2.42
CA LEU A 258 2.11 -6.97 2.70
C LEU A 258 2.20 -5.70 1.88
N ASN A 259 1.02 -5.25 1.45
CA ASN A 259 0.76 -3.90 0.97
C ASN A 259 0.06 -3.15 2.11
N VAL A 260 0.74 -2.22 2.76
CA VAL A 260 0.21 -1.55 3.96
C VAL A 260 -0.43 -0.23 3.55
N GLU A 261 -1.72 -0.07 3.89
CA GLU A 261 -2.45 1.16 3.64
C GLU A 261 -2.60 2.01 4.89
N ALA A 262 -2.38 3.33 4.74
CA ALA A 262 -2.44 4.26 5.87
C ALA A 262 -3.85 4.39 6.47
N ASN A 263 -4.88 4.49 5.63
CA ASN A 263 -6.26 4.62 6.13
C ASN A 263 -6.74 3.32 6.80
N HIS A 264 -6.38 2.15 6.26
CA HIS A 264 -6.69 0.86 6.87
C HIS A 264 -6.03 0.69 8.25
N ALA A 265 -4.79 1.18 8.42
CA ALA A 265 -4.14 1.23 9.73
C ALA A 265 -4.96 2.05 10.74
N ASN A 266 -5.43 3.24 10.34
CA ASN A 266 -6.26 4.07 11.20
C ASN A 266 -7.59 3.41 11.55
N LEU A 267 -8.24 2.72 10.61
CA LEU A 267 -9.47 1.96 10.86
C LEU A 267 -9.27 0.78 11.81
N ALA A 268 -8.07 0.19 11.86
CA ALA A 268 -7.67 -0.85 12.80
C ALA A 268 -7.32 -0.30 14.19
N GLY A 269 -7.26 1.03 14.36
CA GLY A 269 -6.87 1.69 15.62
C GLY A 269 -5.36 1.82 15.78
N HIS A 270 -4.60 1.71 14.70
CA HIS A 270 -3.14 1.83 14.66
C HIS A 270 -2.70 3.11 13.95
N SER A 271 -1.47 3.55 14.21
CA SER A 271 -0.83 4.53 13.35
C SER A 271 -0.27 3.85 12.09
N PHE A 272 -0.22 4.59 11.00
CA PHE A 272 0.43 4.12 9.77
C PHE A 272 1.89 3.70 10.01
N HIS A 273 2.62 4.49 10.82
CA HIS A 273 4.00 4.17 11.20
C HIS A 273 4.11 2.81 11.93
N HIS A 274 3.15 2.47 12.83
CA HIS A 274 3.14 1.19 13.53
C HIS A 274 3.03 0.01 12.57
N GLU A 275 2.05 0.04 11.68
CA GLU A 275 1.79 -1.06 10.73
C GLU A 275 2.99 -1.27 9.78
N VAL A 276 3.54 -0.18 9.24
CA VAL A 276 4.73 -0.24 8.38
C VAL A 276 5.96 -0.76 9.14
N ALA A 277 6.17 -0.31 10.39
CA ALA A 277 7.28 -0.75 11.21
C ALA A 277 7.17 -2.24 11.57
N LEU A 278 5.97 -2.71 11.92
CA LEU A 278 5.72 -4.11 12.26
C LEU A 278 5.95 -5.02 11.04
N ALA A 279 5.38 -4.66 9.88
CA ALA A 279 5.59 -5.41 8.63
C ALA A 279 7.09 -5.48 8.26
N SER A 280 7.81 -4.37 8.38
CA SER A 280 9.25 -4.29 8.11
C SER A 280 10.07 -5.13 9.09
N ALA A 281 9.75 -5.10 10.40
CA ALA A 281 10.45 -5.89 11.43
C ALA A 281 10.36 -7.40 11.18
N HIS A 282 9.30 -7.86 10.53
CA HIS A 282 9.14 -9.26 10.13
C HIS A 282 9.62 -9.56 8.69
N GLY A 283 10.22 -8.57 7.99
CA GLY A 283 10.69 -8.73 6.61
C GLY A 283 9.56 -8.88 5.57
N LEU A 284 8.34 -8.50 5.96
CA LEU A 284 7.13 -8.68 5.16
C LEU A 284 6.59 -7.39 4.51
N LEU A 285 7.15 -6.22 4.78
CA LEU A 285 6.75 -5.00 4.09
C LEU A 285 7.16 -5.08 2.61
N GLY A 286 6.19 -5.12 1.72
CA GLY A 286 6.39 -5.23 0.27
C GLY A 286 6.06 -3.96 -0.50
N SER A 287 4.93 -3.32 -0.18
CA SER A 287 4.45 -2.10 -0.85
C SER A 287 3.58 -1.28 0.11
N ILE A 288 3.20 -0.09 -0.31
CA ILE A 288 2.39 0.84 0.48
C ILE A 288 1.32 1.45 -0.40
N ASP A 289 0.08 1.50 0.11
CA ASP A 289 -0.96 2.37 -0.39
C ASP A 289 -0.96 3.69 0.39
N ALA A 290 -0.48 4.72 -0.32
CA ALA A 290 -0.15 6.03 0.20
C ALA A 290 -1.40 6.92 0.20
N ASN A 291 -2.14 6.89 1.30
CA ASN A 291 -3.25 7.79 1.56
C ASN A 291 -3.22 8.27 3.01
N ARG A 292 -4.32 8.79 3.51
CA ARG A 292 -4.56 9.07 4.92
C ARG A 292 -6.03 8.87 5.26
N GLY A 293 -6.30 8.38 6.46
CA GLY A 293 -7.63 8.34 7.05
C GLY A 293 -8.02 9.66 7.72
N ASP A 294 -9.31 9.85 7.90
CA ASP A 294 -9.86 10.89 8.75
C ASP A 294 -10.45 10.24 10.02
N GLN A 295 -9.74 10.38 11.13
CA GLN A 295 -10.12 9.75 12.40
C GLN A 295 -11.48 10.22 12.93
N LEU A 296 -11.92 11.42 12.54
CA LEU A 296 -13.22 11.97 12.96
C LEU A 296 -14.37 11.34 12.18
N LEU A 297 -14.14 10.96 10.93
CA LEU A 297 -15.18 10.36 10.08
C LEU A 297 -15.37 8.86 10.34
N GLY A 298 -14.32 8.12 10.63
CA GLY A 298 -14.40 6.72 11.04
C GLY A 298 -14.73 5.71 9.95
N TRP A 299 -14.65 6.11 8.66
CA TRP A 299 -14.73 5.21 7.51
C TRP A 299 -13.55 5.39 6.57
N ASP A 300 -13.50 4.59 5.51
CA ASP A 300 -12.45 4.62 4.53
C ASP A 300 -12.54 5.86 3.62
N THR A 301 -11.79 6.89 3.99
CA THR A 301 -11.88 8.20 3.33
C THR A 301 -10.90 8.36 2.17
N ASP A 302 -9.86 7.54 2.09
CA ASP A 302 -8.82 7.54 1.04
C ASP A 302 -8.36 8.94 0.64
N GLN A 303 -8.02 9.75 1.63
CA GLN A 303 -7.57 11.11 1.37
C GLN A 303 -6.12 11.11 0.91
N PHE A 304 -5.76 12.06 0.04
CA PHE A 304 -4.35 12.26 -0.29
C PHE A 304 -3.53 12.66 0.94
N PRO A 305 -2.30 12.14 1.09
CA PRO A 305 -1.45 12.45 2.23
C PRO A 305 -1.03 13.92 2.24
N THR A 306 -1.11 14.54 3.42
CA THR A 306 -0.74 15.95 3.65
C THR A 306 0.06 16.15 4.93
N ASP A 307 0.23 15.12 5.76
CA ASP A 307 0.94 15.18 7.02
C ASP A 307 2.38 14.69 6.88
N VAL A 308 3.30 15.63 6.76
CA VAL A 308 4.74 15.32 6.63
C VAL A 308 5.29 14.64 7.89
N SER A 309 4.79 15.00 9.09
CA SER A 309 5.28 14.44 10.35
C SER A 309 5.03 12.94 10.45
N GLU A 310 3.82 12.49 10.13
CA GLU A 310 3.47 11.06 10.09
C GLU A 310 4.34 10.31 9.07
N VAL A 311 4.49 10.87 7.89
CA VAL A 311 5.23 10.24 6.78
C VAL A 311 6.73 10.16 7.04
N VAL A 312 7.32 11.08 7.84
CA VAL A 312 8.75 11.00 8.22
C VAL A 312 9.07 9.70 8.95
N GLY A 313 8.22 9.28 9.91
CA GLY A 313 8.39 8.00 10.60
C GLY A 313 8.36 6.81 9.65
N VAL A 314 7.41 6.80 8.71
CA VAL A 314 7.29 5.76 7.67
C VAL A 314 8.52 5.74 6.76
N MET A 315 9.00 6.90 6.31
CA MET A 315 10.19 6.99 5.45
C MET A 315 11.46 6.53 6.17
N LEU A 316 11.58 6.72 7.49
CA LEU A 316 12.68 6.16 8.28
C LEU A 316 12.69 4.63 8.24
N VAL A 317 11.53 4.00 8.37
CA VAL A 317 11.40 2.52 8.25
C VAL A 317 11.80 2.06 6.86
N ILE A 318 11.27 2.71 5.80
CA ILE A 318 11.57 2.38 4.41
C ILE A 318 13.07 2.51 4.12
N LEU A 319 13.71 3.59 4.60
CA LEU A 319 15.15 3.79 4.45
C LEU A 319 15.97 2.74 5.22
N ASN A 320 15.50 2.29 6.39
CA ASN A 320 16.18 1.28 7.18
C ASN A 320 16.11 -0.11 6.54
N GLN A 321 15.00 -0.47 5.92
CA GLN A 321 14.89 -1.71 5.13
C GLN A 321 15.49 -1.61 3.71
N ARG A 322 16.12 -0.48 3.34
CA ARG A 322 16.76 -0.20 2.05
C ARG A 322 15.81 -0.01 0.88
N GLY A 323 14.57 0.41 1.13
CA GLY A 323 13.57 0.75 0.11
C GLY A 323 12.43 -0.24 0.00
N LEU A 324 11.51 0.01 -0.94
CA LEU A 324 10.31 -0.81 -1.19
C LEU A 324 10.42 -1.69 -2.44
N ALA A 325 11.36 -1.40 -3.36
CA ALA A 325 11.44 -2.13 -4.63
C ALA A 325 11.45 -3.66 -4.42
N PRO A 326 10.68 -4.43 -5.21
CA PRO A 326 9.90 -4.05 -6.38
C PRO A 326 8.51 -3.43 -6.09
N GLY A 327 8.10 -3.26 -4.84
CA GLY A 327 6.93 -2.47 -4.47
C GLY A 327 7.16 -0.97 -4.62
N GLY A 328 6.19 -0.15 -4.21
CA GLY A 328 6.23 1.30 -4.33
C GLY A 328 5.22 2.00 -3.44
N LEU A 329 4.97 3.27 -3.72
CA LEU A 329 3.97 4.11 -3.08
C LEU A 329 2.83 4.34 -4.08
N ASN A 330 1.77 3.56 -3.97
CA ASN A 330 0.58 3.73 -4.78
C ASN A 330 -0.37 4.72 -4.10
N PHE A 331 -0.86 5.72 -4.83
CA PHE A 331 -1.89 6.62 -4.30
C PHE A 331 -3.28 5.97 -4.40
N ASP A 332 -3.58 5.08 -3.46
CA ASP A 332 -4.95 4.64 -3.21
C ASP A 332 -5.71 5.77 -2.51
N ALA A 333 -5.94 6.84 -3.28
CA ALA A 333 -6.46 8.07 -2.77
C ALA A 333 -7.40 8.74 -3.78
N LYS A 334 -8.46 9.37 -3.27
CA LYS A 334 -9.48 10.04 -4.07
C LYS A 334 -9.60 11.51 -3.72
N VAL A 335 -9.90 12.33 -4.74
CA VAL A 335 -10.28 13.72 -4.51
C VAL A 335 -11.60 13.81 -3.74
N ARG A 336 -11.80 14.89 -2.98
CA ARG A 336 -13.04 15.11 -2.23
C ARG A 336 -14.24 15.19 -3.15
N ARG A 337 -15.42 14.84 -2.65
CA ARG A 337 -16.69 14.91 -3.37
C ARG A 337 -16.95 16.28 -4.02
N ALA A 338 -16.51 17.36 -3.39
CA ALA A 338 -16.66 18.74 -3.86
C ALA A 338 -15.56 19.19 -4.85
N SER A 339 -14.54 18.38 -5.09
CA SER A 339 -13.46 18.61 -6.05
C SER A 339 -13.84 17.95 -7.37
N THR A 340 -14.39 18.74 -8.30
CA THR A 340 -15.05 18.22 -9.52
C THR A 340 -14.25 18.42 -10.80
N ASP A 341 -13.25 19.30 -10.76
CA ASP A 341 -12.48 19.66 -11.93
C ASP A 341 -11.37 18.62 -12.19
N LEU A 342 -10.99 18.44 -13.47
CA LEU A 342 -9.91 17.52 -13.82
C LEU A 342 -8.56 17.99 -13.27
N GLU A 343 -8.39 19.28 -13.04
CA GLU A 343 -7.20 19.87 -12.39
C GLU A 343 -7.01 19.38 -10.96
N ASP A 344 -8.10 19.14 -10.22
CA ASP A 344 -8.05 18.65 -8.84
C ASP A 344 -7.30 17.32 -8.73
N LEU A 345 -7.36 16.47 -9.77
CA LEU A 345 -6.60 15.23 -9.82
C LEU A 345 -5.09 15.48 -9.79
N PHE A 346 -4.63 16.49 -10.52
CA PHE A 346 -3.21 16.87 -10.52
C PHE A 346 -2.80 17.52 -9.23
N HIS A 347 -3.57 18.46 -8.70
CA HIS A 347 -3.26 19.14 -7.43
C HIS A 347 -3.16 18.15 -6.27
N ALA A 348 -4.06 17.17 -6.21
CA ALA A 348 -4.05 16.14 -5.19
C ALA A 348 -2.78 15.27 -5.25
N HIS A 349 -2.41 14.79 -6.44
CA HIS A 349 -1.20 13.98 -6.63
C HIS A 349 0.07 14.79 -6.40
N ILE A 350 0.14 16.04 -6.88
CA ILE A 350 1.29 16.94 -6.63
C ILE A 350 1.51 17.08 -5.12
N GLY A 351 0.44 17.38 -4.37
CA GLY A 351 0.52 17.52 -2.92
C GLY A 351 0.97 16.24 -2.21
N GLY A 352 0.42 15.09 -2.61
CA GLY A 352 0.82 13.79 -2.06
C GLY A 352 2.28 13.44 -2.36
N MET A 353 2.72 13.63 -3.61
CA MET A 353 4.10 13.38 -4.03
C MET A 353 5.09 14.30 -3.30
N ASP A 354 4.76 15.58 -3.16
CA ASP A 354 5.58 16.55 -2.43
C ASP A 354 5.66 16.22 -0.92
N THR A 355 4.57 15.73 -0.32
CA THR A 355 4.54 15.31 1.09
C THR A 355 5.54 14.17 1.33
N PHE A 356 5.52 13.12 0.52
CA PHE A 356 6.47 12.02 0.63
C PHE A 356 7.90 12.42 0.27
N ALA A 357 8.08 13.29 -0.72
CA ALA A 357 9.40 13.77 -1.12
C ALA A 357 10.08 14.61 -0.02
N LEU A 358 9.32 15.48 0.65
CA LEU A 358 9.81 16.25 1.78
C LEU A 358 10.13 15.34 2.97
N ALA A 359 9.23 14.42 3.30
CA ALA A 359 9.44 13.44 4.36
C ALA A 359 10.67 12.55 4.12
N LEU A 360 10.92 12.13 2.88
CA LEU A 360 12.12 11.37 2.51
C LEU A 360 13.40 12.16 2.78
N LYS A 361 13.45 13.44 2.39
CA LYS A 361 14.60 14.32 2.65
C LYS A 361 14.88 14.44 4.14
N ILE A 362 13.84 14.68 4.95
CA ILE A 362 13.93 14.80 6.40
C ILE A 362 14.37 13.49 7.04
N ALA A 363 13.74 12.38 6.70
CA ALA A 363 14.09 11.05 7.21
C ALA A 363 15.53 10.67 6.86
N HIS A 364 15.99 11.00 5.65
CA HIS A 364 17.37 10.74 5.24
C HIS A 364 18.36 11.54 6.10
N GLN A 365 18.09 12.83 6.36
CA GLN A 365 18.93 13.64 7.22
C GLN A 365 19.00 13.11 8.65
N ILE A 366 17.85 12.75 9.25
CA ILE A 366 17.79 12.13 10.59
C ILE A 366 18.63 10.84 10.62
N LYS A 367 18.53 10.02 9.57
CA LYS A 367 19.29 8.77 9.45
C LYS A 367 20.79 9.02 9.32
N GLN A 368 21.21 10.00 8.50
CA GLN A 368 22.62 10.39 8.34
C GLN A 368 23.24 10.88 9.64
N ASP A 369 22.52 11.73 10.37
CA ASP A 369 22.99 12.28 11.65
C ASP A 369 23.05 11.22 12.76
N GLY A 370 22.39 10.06 12.55
CA GLY A 370 22.45 8.91 13.44
C GLY A 370 21.83 9.10 14.83
N VAL A 371 21.10 10.21 15.03
CA VAL A 371 20.57 10.60 16.34
C VAL A 371 19.64 9.56 16.94
N LEU A 372 18.63 9.08 16.17
CA LEU A 372 17.69 8.08 16.67
C LEU A 372 18.33 6.70 16.84
N SER A 373 19.18 6.28 15.91
CA SER A 373 19.89 5.01 16.01
C SER A 373 20.89 4.99 17.19
N GLY A 374 21.44 6.14 17.55
CA GLY A 374 22.26 6.29 18.75
C GLY A 374 21.47 6.00 20.03
N PHE A 375 20.27 6.58 20.15
CA PHE A 375 19.38 6.30 21.30
C PHE A 375 18.94 4.85 21.37
N ILE A 376 18.66 4.19 20.24
CA ILE A 376 18.30 2.77 20.21
C ILE A 376 19.46 1.92 20.71
N ARG A 377 20.68 2.15 20.23
CA ARG A 377 21.88 1.41 20.71
C ARG A 377 22.12 1.62 22.21
N GLU A 378 22.03 2.87 22.70
CA GLU A 378 22.17 3.16 24.13
C GLU A 378 21.10 2.42 24.96
N ARG A 379 19.85 2.43 24.49
CA ARG A 379 18.70 1.84 25.19
C ARG A 379 18.83 0.33 25.37
N TYR A 380 19.29 -0.38 24.35
CA TYR A 380 19.35 -1.83 24.30
C TYR A 380 20.76 -2.40 24.50
N GLY A 381 21.77 -1.54 24.70
CA GLY A 381 23.17 -1.96 24.83
C GLY A 381 23.45 -2.93 25.98
N GLY A 382 22.58 -3.02 26.98
CA GLY A 382 22.68 -4.02 28.04
C GLY A 382 22.44 -5.47 27.59
N TYR A 383 21.96 -5.65 26.33
CA TYR A 383 21.80 -6.99 25.72
C TYR A 383 22.97 -7.38 24.82
N ASP A 384 23.95 -6.49 24.62
CA ASP A 384 25.11 -6.78 23.76
C ASP A 384 26.12 -7.74 24.42
N ASP A 385 26.12 -7.85 25.75
CA ASP A 385 27.01 -8.72 26.52
C ASP A 385 26.35 -9.30 27.79
N GLY A 386 27.14 -10.00 28.62
CA GLY A 386 26.73 -10.51 29.93
C GLY A 386 25.44 -11.31 29.93
N ILE A 387 24.58 -11.04 30.92
CA ILE A 387 23.28 -11.72 31.06
C ILE A 387 22.31 -11.36 29.93
N GLY A 388 22.38 -10.13 29.45
CA GLY A 388 21.54 -9.68 28.33
C GLY A 388 21.77 -10.50 27.06
N ARG A 389 23.03 -10.73 26.71
CA ARG A 389 23.41 -11.60 25.58
C ARG A 389 22.91 -13.03 25.74
N ARG A 390 23.01 -13.57 26.95
CA ARG A 390 22.54 -14.93 27.24
C ARG A 390 21.03 -15.07 27.12
N ILE A 391 20.27 -14.01 27.45
CA ILE A 391 18.81 -13.96 27.26
C ILE A 391 18.47 -14.01 25.76
N GLU A 392 19.12 -13.19 24.93
CA GLU A 392 18.90 -13.18 23.50
C GLU A 392 19.29 -14.47 22.80
N ASP A 393 20.40 -15.06 23.21
CA ASP A 393 20.90 -16.36 22.71
C ASP A 393 20.08 -17.55 23.24
N ARG A 394 19.07 -17.31 24.10
CA ARG A 394 18.26 -18.33 24.80
C ARG A 394 19.11 -19.33 25.56
N ASN A 395 20.20 -18.87 26.15
CA ASN A 395 21.19 -19.65 26.91
C ASN A 395 21.16 -19.27 28.38
N THR A 396 19.96 -19.19 28.95
CA THR A 396 19.72 -18.96 30.39
C THR A 396 18.32 -19.49 30.75
N ASP A 397 18.05 -19.66 32.06
CA ASP A 397 16.77 -20.09 32.59
C ASP A 397 16.31 -19.20 33.77
N PHE A 398 15.08 -19.43 34.27
CA PHE A 398 14.52 -18.63 35.35
C PHE A 398 15.29 -18.73 36.65
N LYS A 399 15.96 -19.86 36.95
CA LYS A 399 16.73 -20.03 38.20
C LYS A 399 17.98 -19.17 38.17
N GLU A 400 18.63 -19.13 37.02
CA GLU A 400 19.83 -18.32 36.83
C GLU A 400 19.47 -16.83 36.81
N LEU A 401 18.35 -16.43 36.14
CA LEU A 401 17.86 -15.06 36.14
C LEU A 401 17.42 -14.60 37.53
N GLU A 402 16.79 -15.48 38.34
CA GLU A 402 16.47 -15.19 39.75
C GLU A 402 17.71 -14.94 40.56
N LYS A 403 18.71 -15.83 40.43
CA LYS A 403 20.00 -15.64 41.12
C LYS A 403 20.66 -14.33 40.75
N TYR A 404 20.71 -14.01 39.43
CA TYR A 404 21.25 -12.75 38.94
C TYR A 404 20.52 -11.54 39.54
N ALA A 405 19.20 -11.55 39.55
CA ALA A 405 18.38 -10.45 40.10
C ALA A 405 18.60 -10.30 41.63
N LEU A 406 18.76 -11.39 42.36
CA LEU A 406 19.08 -11.36 43.81
C LEU A 406 20.47 -10.80 44.09
N ASP A 407 21.46 -11.13 43.24
CA ASP A 407 22.84 -10.67 43.38
C ASP A 407 22.99 -9.19 43.00
N GLU A 408 22.31 -8.72 41.96
CA GLU A 408 22.39 -7.31 41.47
C GLU A 408 21.49 -6.34 42.23
N GLY A 409 20.37 -6.83 42.81
CA GLY A 409 19.38 -6.02 43.52
C GLY A 409 18.45 -5.24 42.62
N GLU A 410 17.87 -4.13 43.13
CA GLU A 410 16.86 -3.34 42.38
C GLU A 410 17.50 -2.57 41.24
N PRO A 411 17.00 -2.73 40.00
CA PRO A 411 17.53 -2.05 38.82
C PRO A 411 17.27 -0.55 38.88
N GLU A 412 18.23 0.22 38.38
CA GLU A 412 18.11 1.68 38.26
C GLU A 412 17.06 2.08 37.22
N LEU A 413 16.18 3.02 37.57
CA LEU A 413 15.19 3.58 36.62
C LEU A 413 15.87 4.48 35.59
N ARG A 414 15.72 4.14 34.33
CA ARG A 414 16.25 4.92 33.20
C ARG A 414 15.12 5.59 32.43
N SER A 415 15.26 6.89 32.12
CA SER A 415 14.28 7.65 31.33
C SER A 415 14.15 7.10 29.91
N GLY A 416 12.91 6.94 29.43
CA GLY A 416 12.61 6.57 28.03
C GLY A 416 12.80 7.73 27.04
N ARG A 417 12.90 8.98 27.53
CA ARG A 417 13.20 10.22 26.76
C ARG A 417 12.25 10.49 25.61
N GLN A 418 10.98 10.11 25.71
CA GLN A 418 9.97 10.21 24.62
C GLN A 418 9.87 11.64 24.10
N GLU A 419 9.60 12.63 24.96
CA GLU A 419 9.42 14.03 24.59
C GLU A 419 10.70 14.63 23.96
N LYS A 420 11.87 14.16 24.40
CA LYS A 420 13.16 14.58 23.80
C LYS A 420 13.28 14.04 22.37
N LEU A 421 12.88 12.79 22.12
CA LEU A 421 12.94 12.16 20.79
C LEU A 421 11.96 12.82 19.83
N GLU A 422 10.73 13.10 20.28
CA GLU A 422 9.72 13.84 19.52
C GLU A 422 10.22 15.26 19.15
N ASN A 423 10.81 15.98 20.11
CA ASN A 423 11.40 17.29 19.86
C ASN A 423 12.57 17.24 18.87
N ILE A 424 13.37 16.18 18.89
CA ILE A 424 14.44 15.99 17.90
C ILE A 424 13.82 15.91 16.50
N VAL A 425 12.80 15.07 16.29
CA VAL A 425 12.11 14.96 14.98
C VAL A 425 11.51 16.30 14.57
N ASN A 426 10.84 17.01 15.49
CA ASN A 426 10.26 18.32 15.23
C ASN A 426 11.32 19.35 14.79
N HIS A 427 12.52 19.32 15.36
CA HIS A 427 13.60 20.22 14.92
C HIS A 427 13.99 19.99 13.45
N TYR A 428 13.95 18.75 12.95
CA TYR A 428 14.18 18.48 11.52
C TYR A 428 13.01 18.95 10.65
N LEU A 429 11.77 18.81 11.14
CA LEU A 429 10.57 19.30 10.44
C LEU A 429 10.56 20.83 10.29
N TRP A 430 11.11 21.56 11.28
CA TRP A 430 11.11 23.03 11.29
C TRP A 430 12.31 23.66 10.57
N ARG A 431 13.36 22.88 10.31
CA ARG A 431 14.50 23.35 9.50
C ARG A 431 14.06 23.34 8.02
N ARG A 432 13.77 24.52 7.50
CA ARG A 432 13.48 24.75 6.08
C ARG A 432 14.68 25.36 5.36
#